data_6a531bd4a350df25f819ebc28b1e426d
#
_entry.id   6a531bd4a350df25f819ebc28b1e426d
#
_cell.length_a   1.000
_cell.length_b   1.000
_cell.length_c   1.000
_cell.angle_alpha   90.00
_cell.angle_beta   90.00
_cell.angle_gamma   90.00
#
_symmetry.space_group_name_H-M   'P 1'
#
loop_
_entity.id
_entity.type
_entity.pdbx_description
1 polymer ?
#
loop_
_entity_poly.entity_id
_entity_poly.type
_entity_poly.pdbx_seq_one_letter_code
_entity_poly.pdbx_strand_id
1 'polypeptide(L)'
;MAVLKHIVSKNANYGESLDYLLFQHDERTKKPILNEHGQMILREEYYLDGLNCEPMLFDKECERLNDQYHKNQTYDEIKSHHYIISFDPADRDECGLTGEKAQELGLEYARKNFPGHQALVCTHTDGHNESGNIHVHIVINSLRKYDIPKEGYMERNSDCLAGYKHHLTNNYLRHLQKSLMDTCHRENLPQMDLLSPSENKIKNREYYASRYGQEKLDKLNEQILADGLTPRKTTFQTQKQYLRDAITEISHTAKDVEDFKKQLYEKYQIVVTEHRGRFSYLHPEREKNITGRALGTKYEKDYLQQQFESNHRTPNIHPDISSDPMDILFIKSNLRLVIDLQNCVKAQQSQAYARKVKLTNLQEMAKTIAYVQEHEYDTREILEDKFSSVKERTSNSRKQLNEYSCAMKSHFRKFGNQSSGTWKSSILCLITYPFLLGYWSRPCRICGA
;
A
#
# COMPACT_ATOMS: atom_id res chain seq x y z
N MET A 1 2.45 -4.66 1.54
CA MET A 1 1.09 -4.74 0.93
C MET A 1 1.22 -4.89 -0.57
N ALA A 2 0.71 -5.98 -1.16
CA ALA A 2 0.82 -6.25 -2.59
C ALA A 2 -0.28 -5.54 -3.40
N VAL A 3 0.09 -5.02 -4.58
CA VAL A 3 -0.81 -4.35 -5.53
C VAL A 3 -0.68 -5.00 -6.91
N LEU A 4 -1.81 -5.21 -7.59
CA LEU A 4 -1.85 -5.74 -8.95
C LEU A 4 -2.10 -4.60 -9.96
N LYS A 5 -1.18 -4.44 -10.91
CA LYS A 5 -1.32 -3.51 -12.04
C LYS A 5 -1.39 -4.29 -13.34
N HIS A 6 -2.21 -3.82 -14.30
CA HIS A 6 -2.34 -4.42 -15.62
C HIS A 6 -2.11 -3.37 -16.70
N ILE A 7 -1.33 -3.74 -17.70
CA ILE A 7 -0.98 -2.93 -18.88
C ILE A 7 -1.19 -3.80 -20.13
N VAL A 8 -1.70 -3.21 -21.19
CA VAL A 8 -1.82 -3.86 -22.48
C VAL A 8 -0.77 -3.32 -23.45
N SER A 9 -0.20 -4.18 -24.30
CA SER A 9 0.71 -3.78 -25.35
C SER A 9 0.18 -4.18 -26.73
N LYS A 10 0.27 -3.23 -27.66
CA LYS A 10 0.01 -3.44 -29.09
C LYS A 10 1.32 -3.62 -29.87
N ASN A 11 2.46 -3.56 -29.20
CA ASN A 11 3.76 -3.70 -29.82
C ASN A 11 3.93 -5.12 -30.36
N ALA A 12 4.32 -5.23 -31.61
CA ALA A 12 4.59 -6.50 -32.27
C ALA A 12 5.94 -7.11 -31.87
N ASN A 13 6.87 -6.27 -31.39
CA ASN A 13 8.17 -6.72 -30.94
C ASN A 13 8.09 -7.22 -29.49
N TYR A 14 7.94 -8.51 -29.32
CA TYR A 14 7.92 -9.15 -27.99
C TYR A 14 9.30 -9.09 -27.31
N GLY A 15 10.39 -8.95 -28.08
CA GLY A 15 11.75 -8.80 -27.56
C GLY A 15 11.91 -7.55 -26.70
N GLU A 16 11.22 -6.44 -27.04
CA GLU A 16 11.24 -5.24 -26.19
C GLU A 16 10.69 -5.49 -24.77
N SER A 17 9.78 -6.46 -24.61
CA SER A 17 9.31 -6.84 -23.27
C SER A 17 10.42 -7.57 -22.51
N LEU A 18 11.19 -8.42 -23.17
CA LEU A 18 12.34 -9.11 -22.56
C LEU A 18 13.45 -8.11 -22.24
N ASP A 19 13.75 -7.19 -23.16
CA ASP A 19 14.75 -6.13 -22.92
C ASP A 19 14.36 -5.27 -21.72
N TYR A 20 13.08 -4.89 -21.61
CA TYR A 20 12.58 -4.13 -20.45
C TYR A 20 12.77 -4.89 -19.13
N LEU A 21 12.64 -6.21 -19.14
CA LEU A 21 12.80 -7.03 -17.95
C LEU A 21 14.27 -7.23 -17.57
N LEU A 22 15.16 -7.36 -18.54
CA LEU A 22 16.56 -7.68 -18.29
C LEU A 22 17.46 -6.46 -18.07
N PHE A 23 17.19 -5.36 -18.80
CA PHE A 23 18.07 -4.18 -18.80
C PHE A 23 17.49 -3.03 -18.00
N GLN A 24 18.37 -2.14 -17.54
CA GLN A 24 18.00 -0.93 -16.84
C GLN A 24 17.35 0.07 -17.79
N HIS A 25 16.26 0.70 -17.33
CA HIS A 25 15.53 1.70 -18.10
C HIS A 25 15.32 2.96 -17.27
N ASP A 26 15.50 4.11 -17.90
CA ASP A 26 15.13 5.38 -17.32
C ASP A 26 13.62 5.44 -17.04
N GLU A 27 13.25 5.73 -15.81
CA GLU A 27 11.86 5.69 -15.37
C GLU A 27 10.94 6.69 -16.08
N ARG A 28 11.48 7.84 -16.46
CA ARG A 28 10.73 8.92 -17.08
C ARG A 28 10.54 8.72 -18.55
N THR A 29 11.63 8.40 -19.26
CA THR A 29 11.64 8.28 -20.73
C THR A 29 11.27 6.88 -21.19
N LYS A 30 11.35 5.88 -20.30
CA LYS A 30 11.22 4.44 -20.61
C LYS A 30 12.23 3.92 -21.62
N LYS A 31 13.30 4.66 -21.82
CA LYS A 31 14.40 4.26 -22.71
C LYS A 31 15.44 3.46 -21.95
N PRO A 32 16.10 2.49 -22.59
CA PRO A 32 17.20 1.76 -21.95
C PRO A 32 18.34 2.71 -21.57
N ILE A 33 18.97 2.43 -20.45
CA ILE A 33 20.19 3.13 -20.02
C ILE A 33 21.37 2.47 -20.71
N LEU A 34 22.20 3.27 -21.34
CA LEU A 34 23.36 2.81 -22.09
C LEU A 34 24.65 3.11 -21.34
N ASN A 35 25.61 2.19 -21.45
CA ASN A 35 26.97 2.40 -20.97
C ASN A 35 27.77 3.34 -21.94
N GLU A 36 29.03 3.62 -21.60
CA GLU A 36 29.93 4.46 -22.42
C GLU A 36 30.16 3.92 -23.84
N HIS A 37 29.91 2.62 -24.07
CA HIS A 37 30.04 1.96 -25.37
C HIS A 37 28.71 1.88 -26.15
N GLY A 38 27.63 2.49 -25.64
CA GLY A 38 26.32 2.47 -26.28
C GLY A 38 25.56 1.15 -26.13
N GLN A 39 25.96 0.28 -25.21
CA GLN A 39 25.29 -0.99 -24.92
C GLN A 39 24.33 -0.81 -23.74
N MET A 40 23.20 -1.54 -23.75
CA MET A 40 22.25 -1.59 -22.66
C MET A 40 22.89 -2.19 -21.40
N ILE A 41 22.61 -1.58 -20.25
CA ILE A 41 23.14 -2.02 -18.95
C ILE A 41 22.21 -3.09 -18.41
N LEU A 42 22.74 -4.29 -18.16
CA LEU A 42 22.01 -5.37 -17.50
C LEU A 42 21.67 -4.99 -16.07
N ARG A 43 20.52 -5.42 -15.55
CA ARG A 43 20.17 -5.26 -14.13
C ARG A 43 21.10 -6.09 -13.28
N GLU A 44 21.43 -5.57 -12.09
CA GLU A 44 22.33 -6.25 -11.15
C GLU A 44 21.68 -7.50 -10.55
N GLU A 45 20.38 -7.41 -10.23
CA GLU A 45 19.62 -8.51 -9.65
C GLU A 45 18.25 -8.63 -10.34
N TYR A 46 17.99 -9.79 -10.89
CA TYR A 46 16.69 -10.19 -11.44
C TYR A 46 16.54 -11.70 -11.43
N TYR A 47 15.31 -12.17 -11.38
CA TYR A 47 14.95 -13.58 -11.49
C TYR A 47 14.03 -13.72 -12.69
N LEU A 48 14.32 -14.63 -13.63
CA LEU A 48 13.57 -14.80 -14.86
C LEU A 48 13.23 -16.26 -15.11
N ASP A 49 11.94 -16.54 -15.31
CA ASP A 49 11.42 -17.84 -15.70
C ASP A 49 10.39 -17.73 -16.81
N GLY A 50 10.21 -18.85 -17.54
CA GLY A 50 9.16 -19.00 -18.55
C GLY A 50 8.03 -19.91 -18.09
N LEU A 51 6.82 -19.57 -18.47
CA LEU A 51 5.67 -20.47 -18.40
C LEU A 51 5.24 -20.83 -19.82
N ASN A 52 5.23 -22.12 -20.14
CA ASN A 52 4.88 -22.66 -21.47
C ASN A 52 5.76 -22.12 -22.63
N CYS A 53 6.91 -21.57 -22.34
CA CYS A 53 7.89 -21.06 -23.30
C CYS A 53 9.30 -21.07 -22.70
N GLU A 54 10.31 -21.05 -23.59
CA GLU A 54 11.67 -20.74 -23.18
C GLU A 54 11.82 -19.21 -23.05
N PRO A 55 12.25 -18.68 -21.89
CA PRO A 55 12.31 -17.24 -21.65
C PRO A 55 13.05 -16.46 -22.73
N MET A 56 14.22 -16.94 -23.14
CA MET A 56 15.07 -16.27 -24.14
C MET A 56 14.54 -16.39 -25.57
N LEU A 57 13.55 -17.27 -25.82
CA LEU A 57 12.91 -17.48 -27.12
C LEU A 57 11.44 -17.01 -27.12
N PHE A 58 11.02 -16.31 -26.07
CA PHE A 58 9.63 -15.88 -25.87
C PHE A 58 9.08 -15.12 -27.09
N ASP A 59 9.87 -14.20 -27.66
CA ASP A 59 9.50 -13.42 -28.84
C ASP A 59 9.19 -14.34 -30.05
N LYS A 60 10.10 -15.25 -30.37
CA LYS A 60 9.97 -16.17 -31.48
C LYS A 60 8.86 -17.19 -31.30
N GLU A 61 8.68 -17.67 -30.10
CA GLU A 61 7.59 -18.59 -29.79
C GLU A 61 6.23 -17.90 -29.86
N CYS A 62 6.11 -16.64 -29.42
CA CYS A 62 4.88 -15.83 -29.55
C CYS A 62 4.57 -15.52 -31.01
N GLU A 63 5.58 -15.11 -31.81
CA GLU A 63 5.42 -14.90 -33.24
C GLU A 63 4.92 -16.16 -33.95
N ARG A 64 5.56 -17.32 -33.71
CA ARG A 64 5.13 -18.59 -34.27
C ARG A 64 3.69 -18.97 -33.95
N LEU A 65 3.28 -18.75 -32.67
CA LEU A 65 1.90 -19.01 -32.25
C LEU A 65 0.91 -18.07 -32.94
N ASN A 66 1.27 -16.78 -33.08
CA ASN A 66 0.44 -15.80 -33.77
C ASN A 66 0.24 -16.16 -35.25
N ASP A 67 1.31 -16.60 -35.91
CA ASP A 67 1.29 -17.04 -37.33
C ASP A 67 0.45 -18.32 -37.50
N GLN A 68 0.57 -19.27 -36.60
CA GLN A 68 -0.21 -20.52 -36.62
C GLN A 68 -1.72 -20.26 -36.59
N TYR A 69 -2.15 -19.25 -35.81
CA TYR A 69 -3.57 -18.91 -35.67
C TYR A 69 -4.01 -17.69 -36.48
N HIS A 70 -3.12 -17.10 -37.29
CA HIS A 70 -3.35 -15.89 -38.10
C HIS A 70 -3.93 -14.74 -37.25
N LYS A 71 -3.38 -14.53 -36.05
CA LYS A 71 -3.78 -13.49 -35.09
C LYS A 71 -2.64 -12.53 -34.79
N ASN A 72 -2.96 -11.40 -34.16
CA ASN A 72 -1.98 -10.38 -33.77
C ASN A 72 -1.20 -9.76 -34.94
N GLN A 73 -1.74 -9.79 -36.14
CA GLN A 73 -1.06 -9.31 -37.33
C GLN A 73 -1.28 -7.83 -37.61
N THR A 74 -2.37 -7.24 -37.08
CA THR A 74 -2.68 -5.82 -37.30
C THR A 74 -2.15 -4.95 -36.16
N TYR A 75 -1.84 -3.68 -36.44
CA TYR A 75 -1.28 -2.74 -35.48
C TYR A 75 -2.22 -2.52 -34.27
N ASP A 76 -3.52 -2.52 -34.50
CA ASP A 76 -4.51 -2.19 -33.46
C ASP A 76 -4.80 -3.32 -32.46
N GLU A 77 -4.33 -4.52 -32.76
CA GLU A 77 -4.54 -5.67 -31.91
C GLU A 77 -3.67 -5.65 -30.65
N ILE A 78 -4.25 -6.01 -29.51
CA ILE A 78 -3.49 -6.28 -28.29
C ILE A 78 -2.69 -7.57 -28.48
N LYS A 79 -1.38 -7.49 -28.35
CA LYS A 79 -0.43 -8.58 -28.58
C LYS A 79 0.04 -9.23 -27.28
N SER A 80 0.19 -8.44 -26.23
CA SER A 80 0.58 -8.95 -24.93
C SER A 80 -0.13 -8.22 -23.80
N HIS A 81 -0.22 -8.87 -22.64
CA HIS A 81 -0.68 -8.29 -21.39
C HIS A 81 0.45 -8.38 -20.38
N HIS A 82 0.70 -7.28 -19.71
CA HIS A 82 1.72 -7.18 -18.68
C HIS A 82 1.06 -6.94 -17.34
N TYR A 83 1.16 -7.90 -16.45
CA TYR A 83 0.73 -7.80 -15.07
C TYR A 83 1.93 -7.54 -14.19
N ILE A 84 1.77 -6.67 -13.19
CA ILE A 84 2.83 -6.34 -12.25
C ILE A 84 2.25 -6.52 -10.85
N ILE A 85 2.86 -7.39 -10.06
CA ILE A 85 2.61 -7.53 -8.63
C ILE A 85 3.71 -6.75 -7.92
N SER A 86 3.36 -5.68 -7.23
CA SER A 86 4.30 -4.85 -6.49
C SER A 86 4.07 -5.05 -5.00
N PHE A 87 5.11 -5.46 -4.28
CA PHE A 87 5.11 -5.63 -2.84
C PHE A 87 5.57 -4.35 -2.15
N ASP A 88 5.14 -4.14 -0.93
CA ASP A 88 5.57 -3.01 -0.10
C ASP A 88 6.99 -3.25 0.44
N PRO A 89 7.85 -2.23 0.61
CA PRO A 89 9.13 -2.40 1.30
C PRO A 89 9.01 -3.07 2.67
N ALA A 90 7.92 -2.83 3.38
CA ALA A 90 7.63 -3.49 4.65
C ALA A 90 7.48 -5.02 4.53
N ASP A 91 7.04 -5.53 3.37
CA ASP A 91 6.95 -6.98 3.14
C ASP A 91 8.34 -7.62 3.13
N ARG A 92 9.37 -6.90 2.63
CA ARG A 92 10.78 -7.30 2.70
C ARG A 92 11.33 -7.10 4.12
N ASP A 93 11.17 -5.89 4.67
CA ASP A 93 11.88 -5.47 5.88
C ASP A 93 11.29 -6.08 7.15
N GLU A 94 9.97 -6.33 7.19
CA GLU A 94 9.26 -6.87 8.36
C GLU A 94 8.87 -8.34 8.22
N CYS A 95 8.56 -8.80 6.99
CA CYS A 95 8.11 -10.16 6.73
C CYS A 95 9.20 -11.05 6.12
N GLY A 96 10.35 -10.48 5.74
CA GLY A 96 11.47 -11.24 5.19
C GLY A 96 11.26 -11.73 3.75
N LEU A 97 10.41 -11.07 2.96
CA LEU A 97 10.21 -11.40 1.56
C LEU A 97 11.51 -11.16 0.78
N THR A 98 12.02 -12.19 0.13
CA THR A 98 13.21 -12.12 -0.75
C THR A 98 12.79 -12.06 -2.22
N GLY A 99 13.71 -11.64 -3.11
CA GLY A 99 13.48 -11.66 -4.55
C GLY A 99 13.19 -13.06 -5.09
N GLU A 100 13.91 -14.08 -4.58
CA GLU A 100 13.69 -15.48 -4.92
C GLU A 100 12.30 -15.97 -4.51
N LYS A 101 11.88 -15.67 -3.27
CA LYS A 101 10.53 -16.02 -2.79
C LYS A 101 9.44 -15.32 -3.59
N ALA A 102 9.64 -14.05 -3.93
CA ALA A 102 8.71 -13.31 -4.78
C ALA A 102 8.60 -13.91 -6.18
N GLN A 103 9.72 -14.41 -6.75
CA GLN A 103 9.72 -15.12 -8.03
C GLN A 103 8.91 -16.42 -7.96
N GLU A 104 9.09 -17.24 -6.91
CA GLU A 104 8.29 -18.44 -6.69
C GLU A 104 6.79 -18.13 -6.64
N LEU A 105 6.40 -17.11 -5.86
CA LEU A 105 5.01 -16.66 -5.74
C LEU A 105 4.47 -16.14 -7.07
N GLY A 106 5.29 -15.41 -7.85
CA GLY A 106 4.95 -14.93 -9.18
C GLY A 106 4.70 -16.05 -10.16
N LEU A 107 5.55 -17.08 -10.15
CA LEU A 107 5.39 -18.29 -10.98
C LEU A 107 4.14 -19.08 -10.60
N GLU A 108 3.90 -19.29 -9.31
CA GLU A 108 2.69 -19.94 -8.82
C GLU A 108 1.44 -19.16 -9.27
N TYR A 109 1.47 -17.84 -9.08
CA TYR A 109 0.39 -16.96 -9.50
C TYR A 109 0.14 -17.03 -11.01
N ALA A 110 1.20 -17.02 -11.83
CA ALA A 110 1.09 -17.11 -13.28
C ALA A 110 0.51 -18.46 -13.71
N ARG A 111 0.98 -19.57 -13.14
CA ARG A 111 0.45 -20.94 -13.44
C ARG A 111 -1.03 -21.05 -13.09
N LYS A 112 -1.45 -20.52 -11.96
CA LYS A 112 -2.83 -20.56 -11.48
C LYS A 112 -3.76 -19.68 -12.32
N ASN A 113 -3.33 -18.46 -12.65
CA ASN A 113 -4.22 -17.45 -13.19
C ASN A 113 -4.12 -17.27 -14.71
N PHE A 114 -3.03 -17.70 -15.34
CA PHE A 114 -2.83 -17.63 -16.80
C PHE A 114 -2.50 -19.01 -17.41
N PRO A 115 -3.18 -20.07 -17.00
CA PRO A 115 -2.90 -21.40 -17.52
C PRO A 115 -3.10 -21.43 -19.05
N GLY A 116 -2.21 -22.14 -19.72
CA GLY A 116 -2.25 -22.29 -21.17
C GLY A 116 -1.68 -21.11 -21.98
N HIS A 117 -1.37 -19.98 -21.35
CA HIS A 117 -0.63 -18.88 -22.00
C HIS A 117 0.88 -19.11 -21.94
N GLN A 118 1.60 -18.57 -22.94
CA GLN A 118 3.03 -18.33 -22.81
C GLN A 118 3.24 -17.10 -21.94
N ALA A 119 4.15 -17.17 -20.96
CA ALA A 119 4.44 -16.04 -20.11
C ALA A 119 5.91 -15.96 -19.72
N LEU A 120 6.42 -14.72 -19.61
CA LEU A 120 7.64 -14.40 -18.88
C LEU A 120 7.25 -14.00 -17.46
N VAL A 121 7.94 -14.54 -16.48
CA VAL A 121 7.83 -14.12 -15.07
C VAL A 121 9.19 -13.62 -14.63
N CYS A 122 9.29 -12.35 -14.28
CA CYS A 122 10.55 -11.74 -13.89
C CYS A 122 10.37 -10.89 -12.63
N THR A 123 11.20 -11.14 -11.63
CA THR A 123 11.21 -10.37 -10.39
C THR A 123 12.37 -9.40 -10.38
N HIS A 124 12.10 -8.17 -10.00
CA HIS A 124 13.08 -7.12 -9.73
C HIS A 124 13.04 -6.75 -8.26
N THR A 125 14.21 -6.44 -7.70
CA THR A 125 14.39 -6.03 -6.29
C THR A 125 14.76 -4.56 -6.14
N ASP A 126 15.07 -3.88 -7.25
CA ASP A 126 15.57 -2.50 -7.30
C ASP A 126 14.49 -1.42 -7.09
N GLY A 127 13.22 -1.74 -7.29
CA GLY A 127 12.10 -0.80 -7.14
C GLY A 127 12.22 0.48 -7.97
N HIS A 128 11.08 1.11 -8.30
CA HIS A 128 11.12 2.43 -8.94
C HIS A 128 11.50 3.52 -7.92
N ASN A 129 12.33 4.49 -8.34
CA ASN A 129 12.81 5.61 -7.54
C ASN A 129 13.57 5.18 -6.26
N GLU A 130 14.43 4.17 -6.35
CA GLU A 130 15.19 3.66 -5.20
C GLU A 130 14.30 3.26 -4.01
N SER A 131 13.02 2.97 -4.28
CA SER A 131 12.05 2.62 -3.23
C SER A 131 12.35 1.24 -2.60
N GLY A 132 13.15 0.41 -3.28
CA GLY A 132 13.48 -0.94 -2.84
C GLY A 132 12.30 -1.90 -2.82
N ASN A 133 11.23 -1.59 -3.55
CA ASN A 133 10.06 -2.44 -3.67
C ASN A 133 10.40 -3.66 -4.52
N ILE A 134 10.15 -4.85 -4.01
CA ILE A 134 10.17 -6.07 -4.82
C ILE A 134 8.93 -6.08 -5.71
N HIS A 135 9.11 -6.32 -7.00
CA HIS A 135 7.99 -6.42 -7.93
C HIS A 135 8.19 -7.53 -8.97
N VAL A 136 7.10 -8.25 -9.20
CA VAL A 136 7.06 -9.35 -10.15
C VAL A 136 6.33 -8.90 -11.40
N HIS A 137 7.01 -9.00 -12.53
CA HIS A 137 6.46 -8.78 -13.86
C HIS A 137 6.00 -10.11 -14.45
N ILE A 138 4.75 -10.17 -14.92
CA ILE A 138 4.21 -11.33 -15.64
C ILE A 138 3.75 -10.82 -17.00
N VAL A 139 4.49 -11.15 -18.06
CA VAL A 139 4.17 -10.76 -19.42
C VAL A 139 3.64 -11.98 -20.16
N ILE A 140 2.36 -11.96 -20.53
CA ILE A 140 1.72 -13.07 -21.26
C ILE A 140 1.50 -12.72 -22.74
N ASN A 141 1.67 -13.70 -23.63
CA ASN A 141 1.12 -13.59 -24.97
C ASN A 141 -0.41 -13.47 -24.89
N SER A 142 -0.99 -12.56 -25.68
CA SER A 142 -2.44 -12.41 -25.71
C SER A 142 -3.15 -13.68 -26.18
N LEU A 143 -2.52 -14.51 -27.01
CA LEU A 143 -3.06 -15.79 -27.44
C LEU A 143 -2.76 -16.90 -26.43
N ARG A 144 -3.73 -17.77 -26.24
CA ARG A 144 -3.58 -19.00 -25.47
C ARG A 144 -2.89 -20.07 -26.35
N LYS A 145 -1.88 -20.72 -25.78
CA LYS A 145 -1.09 -21.78 -26.49
C LYS A 145 -1.76 -23.16 -26.38
N TYR A 146 -2.36 -23.45 -25.22
CA TYR A 146 -2.97 -24.75 -24.93
C TYR A 146 -4.41 -24.62 -24.48
N ASP A 147 -5.26 -25.60 -24.82
CA ASP A 147 -6.59 -25.72 -24.24
C ASP A 147 -6.51 -26.01 -22.75
N ILE A 148 -7.42 -25.44 -21.99
CA ILE A 148 -7.52 -25.67 -20.56
C ILE A 148 -8.99 -25.95 -20.19
N PRO A 149 -9.27 -26.51 -19.01
CA PRO A 149 -10.63 -26.58 -18.47
C PRO A 149 -11.22 -25.17 -18.34
N LYS A 150 -12.52 -25.04 -18.58
CA LYS A 150 -13.21 -23.76 -18.41
C LYS A 150 -13.36 -23.46 -16.93
N GLU A 151 -12.83 -22.32 -16.53
CA GLU A 151 -12.88 -21.81 -15.15
C GLU A 151 -14.07 -20.86 -14.95
N GLY A 152 -14.53 -20.72 -13.70
CA GLY A 152 -15.73 -19.95 -13.36
C GLY A 152 -15.64 -18.44 -13.66
N TYR A 153 -14.45 -17.90 -13.81
CA TYR A 153 -14.22 -16.49 -14.20
C TYR A 153 -14.23 -16.26 -15.71
N MET A 154 -14.25 -17.34 -16.53
CA MET A 154 -14.29 -17.28 -17.98
C MET A 154 -15.73 -17.13 -18.45
N GLU A 155 -16.03 -16.03 -19.14
CA GLU A 155 -17.39 -15.73 -19.58
C GLU A 155 -17.76 -16.46 -20.87
N ARG A 156 -16.81 -16.55 -21.82
CA ARG A 156 -17.03 -17.18 -23.12
C ARG A 156 -16.51 -18.62 -23.13
N ASN A 157 -17.15 -19.47 -23.94
CA ASN A 157 -16.66 -20.84 -24.16
C ASN A 157 -15.28 -20.86 -24.85
N SER A 158 -14.98 -19.83 -25.64
CA SER A 158 -13.69 -19.70 -26.31
C SER A 158 -12.55 -19.23 -25.40
N ASP A 159 -12.86 -18.71 -24.20
CA ASP A 159 -11.84 -18.18 -23.29
C ASP A 159 -10.89 -19.27 -22.76
N CYS A 160 -11.25 -20.54 -22.85
CA CYS A 160 -10.44 -21.69 -22.43
C CYS A 160 -9.70 -22.39 -23.58
N LEU A 161 -9.93 -21.99 -24.84
CA LEU A 161 -9.39 -22.68 -26.02
C LEU A 161 -8.10 -22.03 -26.55
N ALA A 162 -7.22 -22.85 -27.09
CA ALA A 162 -6.00 -22.41 -27.79
C ALA A 162 -6.32 -21.52 -29.00
N GLY A 163 -5.44 -20.59 -29.31
CA GLY A 163 -5.61 -19.61 -30.41
C GLY A 163 -6.61 -18.49 -30.12
N TYR A 164 -7.27 -18.49 -28.96
CA TYR A 164 -8.14 -17.37 -28.55
C TYR A 164 -7.39 -16.38 -27.68
N LYS A 165 -7.77 -15.10 -27.80
CA LYS A 165 -7.15 -14.01 -27.07
C LYS A 165 -7.58 -14.00 -25.61
N HIS A 166 -6.65 -13.60 -24.74
CA HIS A 166 -6.91 -13.31 -23.35
C HIS A 166 -8.03 -12.26 -23.21
N HIS A 167 -9.12 -12.64 -22.57
CA HIS A 167 -10.31 -11.84 -22.41
C HIS A 167 -10.44 -11.39 -20.95
N LEU A 168 -9.86 -10.25 -20.62
CA LEU A 168 -9.94 -9.69 -19.27
C LEU A 168 -11.27 -8.96 -19.07
N THR A 169 -12.19 -9.61 -18.35
CA THR A 169 -13.46 -9.04 -17.88
C THR A 169 -13.31 -8.48 -16.46
N ASN A 170 -14.33 -7.75 -15.99
CA ASN A 170 -14.35 -7.29 -14.60
C ASN A 170 -14.38 -8.48 -13.61
N ASN A 171 -15.08 -9.56 -13.96
CA ASN A 171 -15.14 -10.77 -13.16
C ASN A 171 -13.74 -11.42 -13.05
N TYR A 172 -13.06 -11.54 -14.20
CA TYR A 172 -11.70 -12.07 -14.21
C TYR A 172 -10.71 -11.19 -13.44
N LEU A 173 -10.80 -9.86 -13.58
CA LEU A 173 -9.96 -8.94 -12.81
C LEU A 173 -10.17 -9.11 -11.30
N ARG A 174 -11.42 -9.24 -10.85
CA ARG A 174 -11.73 -9.51 -9.44
C ARG A 174 -11.18 -10.86 -8.98
N HIS A 175 -11.24 -11.89 -9.83
CA HIS A 175 -10.61 -13.19 -9.56
C HIS A 175 -9.09 -13.05 -9.38
N LEU A 176 -8.41 -12.31 -10.27
CA LEU A 176 -6.97 -12.05 -10.18
C LEU A 176 -6.61 -11.32 -8.87
N GLN A 177 -7.38 -10.28 -8.52
CA GLN A 177 -7.20 -9.54 -7.27
C GLN A 177 -7.38 -10.43 -6.05
N LYS A 178 -8.47 -11.22 -6.02
CA LYS A 178 -8.72 -12.17 -4.93
C LYS A 178 -7.60 -13.21 -4.83
N SER A 179 -7.18 -13.79 -5.95
CA SER A 179 -6.08 -14.76 -5.99
C SER A 179 -4.78 -14.20 -5.41
N LEU A 180 -4.46 -12.91 -5.66
CA LEU A 180 -3.31 -12.24 -5.06
C LEU A 180 -3.48 -12.08 -3.55
N MET A 181 -4.67 -11.62 -3.10
CA MET A 181 -4.97 -11.46 -1.67
C MET A 181 -4.85 -12.81 -0.93
N ASP A 182 -5.38 -13.88 -1.52
CA ASP A 182 -5.30 -15.24 -0.95
C ASP A 182 -3.84 -15.70 -0.83
N THR A 183 -3.01 -15.41 -1.85
CA THR A 183 -1.57 -15.71 -1.82
C THR A 183 -0.84 -14.93 -0.72
N CYS A 184 -1.08 -13.62 -0.61
CA CYS A 184 -0.48 -12.80 0.44
C CYS A 184 -0.92 -13.25 1.83
N HIS A 185 -2.19 -13.60 2.00
CA HIS A 185 -2.70 -14.11 3.27
C HIS A 185 -2.04 -15.43 3.68
N ARG A 186 -1.89 -16.37 2.74
CA ARG A 186 -1.20 -17.65 2.95
C ARG A 186 0.25 -17.46 3.39
N GLU A 187 0.95 -16.50 2.79
CA GLU A 187 2.36 -16.20 3.10
C GLU A 187 2.52 -15.22 4.29
N ASN A 188 1.43 -14.88 4.99
CA ASN A 188 1.43 -13.91 6.09
C ASN A 188 1.97 -12.52 5.70
N LEU A 189 1.82 -12.13 4.43
CA LEU A 189 2.16 -10.79 3.97
C LEU A 189 0.99 -9.82 4.24
N PRO A 190 1.25 -8.60 4.73
CA PRO A 190 0.23 -7.58 4.89
C PRO A 190 -0.50 -7.31 3.58
N GLN A 191 -1.84 -7.37 3.60
CA GLN A 191 -2.65 -7.19 2.39
C GLN A 191 -3.73 -6.12 2.60
N MET A 192 -3.89 -5.26 1.59
CA MET A 192 -5.02 -4.35 1.49
C MET A 192 -6.17 -5.01 0.73
N ASP A 193 -7.39 -4.55 0.98
CA ASP A 193 -8.55 -4.99 0.22
C ASP A 193 -8.53 -4.39 -1.20
N LEU A 194 -8.22 -5.25 -2.20
CA LEU A 194 -8.20 -4.88 -3.61
C LEU A 194 -9.59 -4.94 -4.26
N LEU A 195 -10.58 -5.54 -3.59
CA LEU A 195 -11.92 -5.76 -4.13
C LEU A 195 -12.88 -4.63 -3.81
N SER A 196 -12.65 -3.94 -2.70
CA SER A 196 -13.45 -2.78 -2.31
C SER A 196 -13.09 -1.54 -3.12
N PRO A 197 -14.07 -0.69 -3.42
CA PRO A 197 -13.79 0.58 -4.09
C PRO A 197 -12.93 1.48 -3.21
N SER A 198 -11.95 2.14 -3.84
CA SER A 198 -11.05 3.05 -3.14
C SER A 198 -11.78 4.25 -2.55
N GLU A 199 -11.54 4.54 -1.27
CA GLU A 199 -12.06 5.73 -0.59
C GLU A 199 -11.58 7.02 -1.25
N ASN A 200 -10.29 7.08 -1.59
CA ASN A 200 -9.67 8.14 -2.36
C ASN A 200 -9.15 7.58 -3.69
N LYS A 201 -9.74 7.99 -4.80
CA LYS A 201 -9.39 7.47 -6.12
C LYS A 201 -8.39 8.37 -6.83
N ILE A 202 -7.11 8.03 -6.74
CA ILE A 202 -6.04 8.73 -7.43
C ILE A 202 -5.60 7.89 -8.63
N LYS A 203 -5.74 8.44 -9.85
CA LYS A 203 -5.27 7.80 -11.09
C LYS A 203 -3.84 8.21 -11.39
N ASN A 204 -3.09 7.35 -12.09
CA ASN A 204 -1.70 7.64 -12.50
C ASN A 204 -1.55 9.03 -13.14
N ARG A 205 -2.47 9.41 -14.03
CA ARG A 205 -2.45 10.75 -14.65
C ARG A 205 -2.51 11.89 -13.62
N GLU A 206 -3.29 11.73 -12.58
CA GLU A 206 -3.40 12.72 -11.49
C GLU A 206 -2.14 12.73 -10.63
N TYR A 207 -1.61 11.56 -10.31
CA TYR A 207 -0.36 11.41 -9.57
C TYR A 207 0.80 12.12 -10.30
N TYR A 208 1.00 11.83 -11.59
CA TYR A 208 2.06 12.48 -12.36
C TYR A 208 1.81 13.98 -12.55
N ALA A 209 0.54 14.41 -12.72
CA ALA A 209 0.22 15.83 -12.79
C ALA A 209 0.56 16.57 -11.49
N SER A 210 0.34 15.93 -10.33
CA SER A 210 0.74 16.48 -9.04
C SER A 210 2.27 16.59 -8.93
N ARG A 211 2.99 15.53 -9.29
CA ARG A 211 4.46 15.49 -9.23
C ARG A 211 5.10 16.54 -10.14
N TYR A 212 4.71 16.57 -11.42
CA TYR A 212 5.25 17.56 -12.36
C TYR A 212 4.83 19.00 -12.01
N GLY A 213 3.63 19.17 -11.45
CA GLY A 213 3.18 20.46 -10.96
C GLY A 213 4.03 20.95 -9.79
N GLN A 214 4.40 20.06 -8.87
CA GLN A 214 5.27 20.37 -7.75
C GLN A 214 6.69 20.73 -8.24
N GLU A 215 7.28 19.93 -9.12
CA GLU A 215 8.61 20.21 -9.70
C GLU A 215 8.70 21.59 -10.38
N LYS A 216 7.63 21.98 -11.09
CA LYS A 216 7.54 23.31 -11.71
C LYS A 216 7.43 24.43 -10.68
N LEU A 217 6.63 24.19 -9.64
CA LEU A 217 6.46 25.16 -8.55
C LEU A 217 7.77 25.34 -7.77
N ASP A 218 8.49 24.25 -7.50
CA ASP A 218 9.75 24.28 -6.78
C ASP A 218 10.80 25.10 -7.56
N LYS A 219 10.93 24.87 -8.88
CA LYS A 219 11.81 25.68 -9.75
C LYS A 219 11.44 27.17 -9.77
N LEU A 220 10.13 27.47 -9.78
CA LEU A 220 9.67 28.85 -9.71
C LEU A 220 9.99 29.46 -8.34
N ASN A 221 9.80 28.71 -7.27
CA ASN A 221 10.09 29.16 -5.92
C ASN A 221 11.59 29.37 -5.69
N GLU A 222 12.44 28.56 -6.29
CA GLU A 222 13.90 28.76 -6.30
C GLU A 222 14.28 30.10 -6.95
N GLN A 223 13.65 30.45 -8.08
CA GLN A 223 13.85 31.73 -8.74
C GLN A 223 13.37 32.91 -7.88
N ILE A 224 12.16 32.78 -7.28
CA ILE A 224 11.60 33.80 -6.38
C ILE A 224 12.51 34.03 -5.17
N LEU A 225 13.11 32.99 -4.62
CA LEU A 225 14.04 33.03 -3.51
C LEU A 225 15.38 33.68 -3.94
N ALA A 226 15.86 33.36 -5.15
CA ALA A 226 17.08 33.98 -5.72
C ALA A 226 16.91 35.50 -5.93
N ASP A 227 15.68 35.94 -6.24
CA ASP A 227 15.31 37.34 -6.37
C ASP A 227 15.08 38.05 -5.01
N GLY A 228 15.29 37.34 -3.87
CA GLY A 228 15.13 37.88 -2.52
C GLY A 228 13.67 38.00 -2.06
N LEU A 229 12.75 37.36 -2.76
CA LEU A 229 11.31 37.33 -2.45
C LEU A 229 10.89 36.04 -1.76
N THR A 230 9.81 36.10 -0.99
CA THR A 230 9.25 34.90 -0.33
C THR A 230 8.14 34.23 -1.19
N PRO A 231 8.24 32.95 -1.49
CA PRO A 231 7.20 32.24 -2.23
C PRO A 231 5.86 32.24 -1.50
N ARG A 232 4.78 32.59 -2.19
CA ARG A 232 3.41 32.55 -1.62
C ARG A 232 2.82 31.16 -1.60
N LYS A 233 3.29 30.27 -2.46
CA LYS A 233 2.75 28.92 -2.65
C LYS A 233 3.89 27.94 -2.71
N THR A 234 3.96 27.00 -1.76
CA THR A 234 5.03 26.00 -1.68
C THR A 234 4.57 24.59 -2.06
N THR A 235 3.25 24.37 -2.10
CA THR A 235 2.67 23.06 -2.41
C THR A 235 1.75 23.16 -3.61
N PHE A 236 2.00 22.33 -4.61
CA PHE A 236 1.13 22.19 -5.77
C PHE A 236 -0.07 21.29 -5.43
N GLN A 237 -1.27 21.74 -5.76
CA GLN A 237 -2.49 21.01 -5.53
C GLN A 237 -3.24 20.83 -6.85
N THR A 238 -3.59 19.58 -7.19
CA THR A 238 -4.43 19.32 -8.36
C THR A 238 -5.88 19.74 -8.07
N GLN A 239 -6.63 20.08 -9.13
CA GLN A 239 -8.06 20.44 -8.99
C GLN A 239 -8.88 19.35 -8.27
N LYS A 240 -8.55 18.07 -8.47
CA LYS A 240 -9.23 16.98 -7.76
C LYS A 240 -8.84 16.91 -6.30
N GLN A 241 -7.58 17.16 -6.00
CA GLN A 241 -7.12 17.20 -4.60
C GLN A 241 -7.76 18.37 -3.87
N TYR A 242 -7.85 19.54 -4.51
CA TYR A 242 -8.58 20.69 -3.98
C TYR A 242 -10.04 20.33 -3.63
N LEU A 243 -10.74 19.64 -4.54
CA LEU A 243 -12.12 19.20 -4.29
C LEU A 243 -12.17 18.22 -3.11
N ARG A 244 -11.25 17.24 -3.04
CA ARG A 244 -11.22 16.27 -1.93
C ARG A 244 -11.03 16.94 -0.59
N ASP A 245 -10.07 17.86 -0.50
CA ASP A 245 -9.76 18.55 0.75
C ASP A 245 -10.92 19.42 1.20
N ALA A 246 -11.52 20.21 0.29
CA ALA A 246 -12.67 21.03 0.58
C ALA A 246 -13.90 20.21 1.00
N ILE A 247 -14.21 19.12 0.28
CA ILE A 247 -15.34 18.25 0.61
C ILE A 247 -15.13 17.58 1.96
N THR A 248 -13.93 17.08 2.23
CA THR A 248 -13.60 16.44 3.51
C THR A 248 -13.78 17.42 4.66
N GLU A 249 -13.23 18.63 4.55
CA GLU A 249 -13.37 19.63 5.59
C GLU A 249 -14.82 19.98 5.89
N ILE A 250 -15.62 20.28 4.86
CA ILE A 250 -17.02 20.66 5.05
C ILE A 250 -17.88 19.48 5.48
N SER A 251 -17.56 18.26 5.08
CA SER A 251 -18.33 17.07 5.46
C SER A 251 -18.35 16.82 6.99
N HIS A 252 -17.33 17.28 7.71
CA HIS A 252 -17.26 17.17 9.17
C HIS A 252 -18.12 18.21 9.91
N THR A 253 -18.50 19.30 9.26
CA THR A 253 -19.24 20.41 9.87
C THR A 253 -20.68 20.51 9.38
N ALA A 254 -20.95 20.07 8.14
CA ALA A 254 -22.26 20.16 7.54
C ALA A 254 -23.29 19.29 8.27
N LYS A 255 -24.51 19.84 8.42
CA LYS A 255 -25.62 19.16 9.08
C LYS A 255 -26.48 18.36 8.11
N ASP A 256 -26.65 18.87 6.91
CA ASP A 256 -27.45 18.26 5.85
C ASP A 256 -26.88 18.59 4.46
N VAL A 257 -27.53 18.08 3.42
CA VAL A 257 -27.08 18.24 2.02
C VAL A 257 -27.14 19.72 1.59
N GLU A 258 -28.12 20.48 2.04
CA GLU A 258 -28.27 21.88 1.61
C GLU A 258 -27.24 22.77 2.33
N ASP A 259 -27.01 22.54 3.60
CA ASP A 259 -25.93 23.18 4.38
C ASP A 259 -24.56 22.86 3.78
N PHE A 260 -24.33 21.59 3.41
CA PHE A 260 -23.10 21.15 2.73
C PHE A 260 -22.87 21.90 1.40
N LYS A 261 -23.89 21.99 0.54
CA LYS A 261 -23.79 22.73 -0.74
C LYS A 261 -23.50 24.21 -0.50
N LYS A 262 -24.19 24.81 0.48
CA LYS A 262 -24.02 26.23 0.84
C LYS A 262 -22.62 26.53 1.34
N GLN A 263 -22.11 25.75 2.31
CA GLN A 263 -20.77 25.94 2.85
C GLN A 263 -19.67 25.74 1.81
N LEU A 264 -19.78 24.71 0.93
CA LEU A 264 -18.85 24.51 -0.17
C LEU A 264 -18.81 25.67 -1.16
N TYR A 265 -19.98 26.25 -1.44
CA TYR A 265 -20.05 27.40 -2.33
C TYR A 265 -19.49 28.68 -1.67
N GLU A 266 -19.88 28.96 -0.44
CA GLU A 266 -19.46 30.17 0.27
C GLU A 266 -17.94 30.20 0.54
N LYS A 267 -17.38 29.07 0.95
CA LYS A 267 -15.96 29.00 1.34
C LYS A 267 -15.02 28.70 0.18
N TYR A 268 -15.42 27.82 -0.73
CA TYR A 268 -14.54 27.28 -1.77
C TYR A 268 -15.00 27.57 -3.19
N GLN A 269 -16.12 28.23 -3.38
CA GLN A 269 -16.76 28.50 -4.68
C GLN A 269 -17.01 27.19 -5.49
N ILE A 270 -17.22 26.07 -4.80
CA ILE A 270 -17.51 24.78 -5.42
C ILE A 270 -19.00 24.61 -5.55
N VAL A 271 -19.47 24.39 -6.79
CA VAL A 271 -20.88 24.10 -7.06
C VAL A 271 -21.11 22.59 -7.04
N VAL A 272 -22.04 22.15 -6.21
CA VAL A 272 -22.45 20.74 -6.14
C VAL A 272 -23.75 20.54 -6.90
N THR A 273 -23.73 19.64 -7.87
CA THR A 273 -24.92 19.24 -8.64
C THR A 273 -25.27 17.80 -8.35
N GLU A 274 -26.56 17.50 -8.33
CA GLU A 274 -27.05 16.13 -8.16
C GLU A 274 -27.71 15.64 -9.45
N HIS A 275 -27.30 14.46 -9.92
CA HIS A 275 -27.91 13.80 -11.06
C HIS A 275 -28.04 12.30 -10.80
N ARG A 276 -29.24 11.74 -10.92
CA ARG A 276 -29.53 10.32 -10.69
C ARG A 276 -29.01 9.82 -9.34
N GLY A 277 -29.23 10.61 -8.28
CA GLY A 277 -28.80 10.26 -6.93
C GLY A 277 -27.30 10.34 -6.67
N ARG A 278 -26.53 11.00 -7.55
CA ARG A 278 -25.06 11.13 -7.41
C ARG A 278 -24.62 12.56 -7.40
N PHE A 279 -23.65 12.87 -6.56
CA PHE A 279 -23.03 14.19 -6.53
C PHE A 279 -21.95 14.35 -7.60
N SER A 280 -21.92 15.57 -8.14
CA SER A 280 -20.88 16.04 -9.05
C SER A 280 -20.47 17.44 -8.61
N TYR A 281 -19.18 17.71 -8.66
CA TYR A 281 -18.55 18.92 -8.14
C TYR A 281 -17.92 19.73 -9.26
N LEU A 282 -18.21 21.01 -9.32
CA LEU A 282 -17.59 21.95 -10.25
C LEU A 282 -16.50 22.74 -9.51
N HIS A 283 -15.25 22.55 -9.92
CA HIS A 283 -14.12 23.34 -9.44
C HIS A 283 -14.21 24.78 -10.00
N PRO A 284 -13.86 25.84 -9.24
CA PRO A 284 -13.98 27.24 -9.68
C PRO A 284 -13.30 27.57 -11.02
N GLU A 285 -12.17 26.91 -11.30
CA GLU A 285 -11.39 27.12 -12.52
C GLU A 285 -11.73 26.11 -13.64
N ARG A 286 -12.88 25.46 -13.58
CA ARG A 286 -13.22 24.39 -14.53
C ARG A 286 -14.63 24.55 -15.09
N GLU A 287 -14.78 24.14 -16.34
CA GLU A 287 -16.09 24.16 -17.02
C GLU A 287 -16.89 22.86 -16.86
N LYS A 288 -16.24 21.75 -16.54
CA LYS A 288 -16.88 20.42 -16.48
C LYS A 288 -16.87 19.86 -15.07
N ASN A 289 -18.02 19.35 -14.67
CA ASN A 289 -18.18 18.68 -13.37
C ASN A 289 -17.29 17.43 -13.24
N ILE A 290 -16.85 17.17 -12.02
CA ILE A 290 -16.17 15.95 -11.60
C ILE A 290 -17.13 15.18 -10.70
N THR A 291 -17.48 13.94 -11.07
CA THR A 291 -18.37 13.09 -10.26
C THR A 291 -17.71 12.66 -8.97
N GLY A 292 -18.46 12.52 -7.87
CA GLY A 292 -17.97 12.01 -6.59
C GLY A 292 -17.24 10.68 -6.74
N ARG A 293 -17.78 9.76 -7.55
CA ARG A 293 -17.14 8.47 -7.87
C ARG A 293 -15.76 8.60 -8.52
N ALA A 294 -15.49 9.70 -9.23
CA ALA A 294 -14.18 9.95 -9.82
C ALA A 294 -13.14 10.46 -8.80
N LEU A 295 -13.61 10.95 -7.65
CA LEU A 295 -12.79 11.38 -6.51
C LEU A 295 -12.54 10.22 -5.54
N GLY A 296 -13.55 9.36 -5.32
CA GLY A 296 -13.52 8.21 -4.40
C GLY A 296 -14.88 8.00 -3.74
N THR A 297 -15.04 6.90 -2.98
CA THR A 297 -16.32 6.56 -2.33
C THR A 297 -16.71 7.54 -1.24
N LYS A 298 -15.74 8.14 -0.54
CA LYS A 298 -15.97 9.16 0.50
C LYS A 298 -16.67 10.44 -0.02
N TYR A 299 -16.66 10.66 -1.33
CA TYR A 299 -17.21 11.84 -1.98
C TYR A 299 -18.54 11.56 -2.71
N GLU A 300 -19.09 10.36 -2.55
CA GLU A 300 -20.41 10.00 -3.05
C GLU A 300 -21.51 10.40 -2.05
N LYS A 301 -22.73 10.62 -2.55
CA LYS A 301 -23.85 11.12 -1.77
C LYS A 301 -24.15 10.24 -0.55
N ASP A 302 -24.20 8.93 -0.74
CA ASP A 302 -24.59 7.99 0.31
C ASP A 302 -23.63 8.04 1.52
N TYR A 303 -22.33 8.11 1.26
CA TYR A 303 -21.31 8.24 2.31
C TYR A 303 -21.45 9.58 3.06
N LEU A 304 -21.62 10.67 2.32
CA LEU A 304 -21.76 12.01 2.92
C LEU A 304 -23.03 12.15 3.75
N GLN A 305 -24.15 11.54 3.31
CA GLN A 305 -25.38 11.52 4.09
C GLN A 305 -25.21 10.79 5.43
N GLN A 306 -24.54 9.64 5.43
CA GLN A 306 -24.19 8.94 6.68
C GLN A 306 -23.30 9.79 7.60
N GLN A 307 -22.37 10.55 7.02
CA GLN A 307 -21.53 11.47 7.79
C GLN A 307 -22.36 12.60 8.40
N PHE A 308 -23.29 13.20 7.65
CA PHE A 308 -24.18 14.24 8.18
C PHE A 308 -25.08 13.72 9.30
N GLU A 309 -25.62 12.50 9.18
CA GLU A 309 -26.38 11.87 10.24
C GLU A 309 -25.53 11.64 11.51
N SER A 310 -24.25 11.32 11.34
CA SER A 310 -23.32 11.22 12.46
C SER A 310 -23.05 12.57 13.12
N ASN A 311 -22.94 13.64 12.33
CA ASN A 311 -22.77 15.01 12.83
C ASN A 311 -23.97 15.48 13.67
N HIS A 312 -25.19 14.97 13.38
CA HIS A 312 -26.40 15.26 14.17
C HIS A 312 -26.42 14.53 15.52
N ARG A 313 -25.79 13.36 15.61
CA ARG A 313 -25.77 12.53 16.82
C ARG A 313 -24.74 12.98 17.85
N THR A 314 -23.68 13.68 17.44
CA THR A 314 -22.72 14.30 18.33
C THR A 314 -23.29 15.64 18.80
N PRO A 315 -23.69 15.82 20.08
CA PRO A 315 -23.95 17.16 20.60
C PRO A 315 -22.66 17.95 20.39
N ASN A 316 -22.80 19.18 19.86
CA ASN A 316 -21.72 20.16 19.85
C ASN A 316 -21.32 20.46 21.30
N ILE A 317 -20.51 19.62 21.89
CA ILE A 317 -19.73 19.99 23.05
C ILE A 317 -18.56 20.79 22.44
N HIS A 318 -18.81 22.08 22.22
CA HIS A 318 -17.74 23.03 22.30
C HIS A 318 -17.31 23.08 23.76
N PRO A 319 -16.21 22.51 24.16
CA PRO A 319 -15.57 22.97 25.37
C PRO A 319 -15.13 24.40 25.04
N ASP A 320 -15.60 25.34 25.82
CA ASP A 320 -15.00 26.67 25.94
C ASP A 320 -13.60 26.47 26.51
N ILE A 321 -12.68 26.05 25.65
CA ILE A 321 -11.27 25.87 26.00
C ILE A 321 -10.56 27.15 25.59
N SER A 322 -10.59 28.12 26.48
CA SER A 322 -9.63 29.22 26.52
C SER A 322 -8.29 28.77 27.09
N SER A 323 -7.76 27.63 26.60
CA SER A 323 -6.40 27.17 26.87
C SER A 323 -5.79 26.73 25.57
N ASP A 324 -4.57 27.22 25.33
CA ASP A 324 -3.79 26.92 24.14
C ASP A 324 -3.76 25.40 23.90
N PRO A 325 -4.16 24.89 22.70
CA PRO A 325 -4.09 23.47 22.40
C PRO A 325 -2.71 22.84 22.59
N MET A 326 -1.66 23.66 22.70
CA MET A 326 -0.30 23.23 23.00
C MET A 326 -0.13 22.77 24.44
N ASP A 327 -0.89 23.29 25.41
CA ASP A 327 -0.76 22.89 26.83
C ASP A 327 -1.29 21.48 27.12
N ILE A 328 -2.21 20.96 26.29
CA ILE A 328 -2.72 19.59 26.42
C ILE A 328 -1.70 18.55 25.95
N LEU A 329 -0.76 18.93 25.06
CA LEU A 329 0.29 18.07 24.54
C LEU A 329 1.46 17.86 25.52
N PHE A 330 1.50 18.58 26.64
CA PHE A 330 2.57 18.52 27.63
C PHE A 330 2.16 17.82 28.94
N ILE A 331 1.40 16.74 28.87
CA ILE A 331 1.31 15.83 30.00
C ILE A 331 2.69 15.19 30.16
N LYS A 332 3.49 15.70 31.09
CA LYS A 332 4.69 15.01 31.58
C LYS A 332 4.26 13.69 32.21
N SER A 333 3.97 12.69 31.40
CA SER A 333 3.70 11.35 31.90
C SER A 333 5.00 10.56 31.86
N ASN A 334 5.37 9.97 32.97
CA ASN A 334 6.37 8.93 33.07
C ASN A 334 5.96 7.64 32.30
N LEU A 335 4.77 7.61 31.77
CA LEU A 335 4.22 6.60 30.87
C LEU A 335 4.64 6.97 29.43
N ARG A 336 5.72 6.50 28.93
CA ARG A 336 6.29 6.72 27.58
C ARG A 336 5.33 6.32 26.42
N LEU A 337 4.04 6.64 26.53
CA LEU A 337 3.04 6.40 25.49
C LEU A 337 3.15 7.42 24.34
N VAL A 338 3.71 8.58 24.63
CA VAL A 338 3.85 9.69 23.68
C VAL A 338 5.33 10.00 23.52
N ILE A 339 5.82 10.05 22.28
CA ILE A 339 7.20 10.42 21.98
C ILE A 339 7.32 11.94 22.11
N ASP A 340 8.20 12.40 22.98
CA ASP A 340 8.53 13.80 23.12
C ASP A 340 9.27 14.31 21.89
N LEU A 341 8.57 15.12 21.09
CA LEU A 341 9.12 15.68 19.84
C LEU A 341 10.25 16.67 20.09
N GLN A 342 10.27 17.36 21.23
CA GLN A 342 11.30 18.34 21.56
C GLN A 342 12.64 17.69 21.88
N ASN A 343 12.60 16.50 22.51
CA ASN A 343 13.79 15.75 22.87
C ASN A 343 14.15 14.62 21.87
N CYS A 344 13.37 14.47 20.81
CA CYS A 344 13.64 13.46 19.78
C CYS A 344 14.53 14.03 18.68
N VAL A 345 15.82 13.70 18.70
CA VAL A 345 16.82 14.18 17.71
C VAL A 345 16.39 13.88 16.26
N LYS A 346 15.83 12.70 15.97
CA LYS A 346 15.34 12.36 14.63
C LYS A 346 14.17 13.24 14.18
N ALA A 347 13.31 13.63 15.12
CA ALA A 347 12.18 14.51 14.81
C ALA A 347 12.64 15.95 14.57
N GLN A 348 13.71 16.39 15.18
CA GLN A 348 14.34 17.69 14.93
C GLN A 348 15.03 17.73 13.57
N GLN A 349 15.60 16.62 13.11
CA GLN A 349 16.32 16.53 11.85
C GLN A 349 15.44 16.25 10.62
N SER A 350 14.23 15.72 10.81
CA SER A 350 13.34 15.33 9.72
C SER A 350 11.89 15.73 9.98
N GLN A 351 11.37 16.67 9.19
CA GLN A 351 9.96 17.07 9.26
C GLN A 351 8.99 15.92 8.96
N ALA A 352 9.35 15.01 8.05
CA ALA A 352 8.54 13.84 7.71
C ALA A 352 8.43 12.91 8.91
N TYR A 353 9.53 12.68 9.62
CA TYR A 353 9.55 11.88 10.84
C TYR A 353 8.77 12.57 11.98
N ALA A 354 8.93 13.88 12.15
CA ALA A 354 8.16 14.65 13.13
C ALA A 354 6.65 14.56 12.89
N ARG A 355 6.20 14.64 11.62
CA ARG A 355 4.79 14.46 11.25
C ARG A 355 4.28 13.05 11.56
N LYS A 356 5.08 12.02 11.24
CA LYS A 356 4.75 10.62 11.57
C LYS A 356 4.59 10.43 13.08
N VAL A 357 5.52 10.96 13.87
CA VAL A 357 5.47 10.88 15.34
C VAL A 357 4.24 11.61 15.90
N LYS A 358 3.91 12.81 15.39
CA LYS A 358 2.69 13.53 15.79
C LYS A 358 1.44 12.70 15.53
N LEU A 359 1.34 12.09 14.34
CA LEU A 359 0.19 11.25 13.99
C LEU A 359 0.09 10.02 14.90
N THR A 360 1.21 9.35 15.14
CA THR A 360 1.27 8.19 16.04
C THR A 360 0.87 8.58 17.47
N ASN A 361 1.38 9.71 17.99
CA ASN A 361 1.02 10.22 19.30
C ASN A 361 -0.48 10.49 19.41
N LEU A 362 -1.07 11.14 18.40
CA LEU A 362 -2.53 11.40 18.35
C LEU A 362 -3.35 10.10 18.32
N GLN A 363 -2.91 9.11 17.54
CA GLN A 363 -3.58 7.81 17.48
C GLN A 363 -3.52 7.07 18.82
N GLU A 364 -2.40 7.07 19.52
CA GLU A 364 -2.27 6.44 20.82
C GLU A 364 -3.07 7.17 21.89
N MET A 365 -3.12 8.51 21.83
CA MET A 365 -3.99 9.31 22.71
C MET A 365 -5.47 9.00 22.47
N ALA A 366 -5.91 8.93 21.20
CA ALA A 366 -7.28 8.60 20.85
C ALA A 366 -7.68 7.20 21.33
N LYS A 367 -6.82 6.20 21.16
CA LYS A 367 -7.02 4.84 21.68
C LYS A 367 -7.13 4.82 23.21
N THR A 368 -6.29 5.61 23.88
CA THR A 368 -6.30 5.70 25.34
C THR A 368 -7.61 6.31 25.84
N ILE A 369 -8.07 7.38 25.19
CA ILE A 369 -9.34 8.03 25.53
C ILE A 369 -10.51 7.08 25.31
N ALA A 370 -10.55 6.41 24.14
CA ALA A 370 -11.60 5.43 23.84
C ALA A 370 -11.64 4.30 24.88
N TYR A 371 -10.47 3.78 25.27
CA TYR A 371 -10.34 2.74 26.29
C TYR A 371 -10.84 3.21 27.68
N VAL A 372 -10.48 4.45 28.05
CA VAL A 372 -10.94 5.06 29.32
C VAL A 372 -12.46 5.21 29.34
N GLN A 373 -13.05 5.66 28.22
CA GLN A 373 -14.49 5.80 28.07
C GLN A 373 -15.22 4.45 28.06
N GLU A 374 -14.69 3.47 27.32
CA GLU A 374 -15.29 2.13 27.23
C GLU A 374 -15.33 1.42 28.59
N HIS A 375 -14.37 1.70 29.48
CA HIS A 375 -14.25 1.05 30.78
C HIS A 375 -14.73 1.93 31.94
N GLU A 376 -15.36 3.08 31.65
CA GLU A 376 -15.91 4.01 32.65
C GLU A 376 -14.88 4.46 33.69
N TYR A 377 -13.63 4.71 33.25
CA TYR A 377 -12.57 5.19 34.14
C TYR A 377 -12.62 6.72 34.31
N ASP A 378 -13.76 7.23 34.76
CA ASP A 378 -14.08 8.66 34.72
C ASP A 378 -13.33 9.51 35.77
N THR A 379 -12.74 8.89 36.80
CA THR A 379 -12.01 9.59 37.82
C THR A 379 -10.55 9.16 37.93
N ARG A 380 -9.72 10.08 38.35
CA ARG A 380 -8.29 9.83 38.59
C ARG A 380 -8.05 8.70 39.58
N GLU A 381 -8.88 8.61 40.62
CA GLU A 381 -8.77 7.59 41.66
C GLU A 381 -9.01 6.19 41.11
N ILE A 382 -10.05 6.01 40.28
CA ILE A 382 -10.35 4.74 39.62
C ILE A 382 -9.21 4.33 38.70
N LEU A 383 -8.63 5.29 37.96
CA LEU A 383 -7.46 5.05 37.10
C LEU A 383 -6.21 4.65 37.90
N GLU A 384 -5.93 5.30 39.01
CA GLU A 384 -4.79 4.98 39.88
C GLU A 384 -4.93 3.61 40.55
N ASP A 385 -6.14 3.23 40.97
CA ASP A 385 -6.43 1.89 41.52
C ASP A 385 -6.26 0.80 40.47
N LYS A 386 -6.81 1.02 39.26
CA LYS A 386 -6.65 0.07 38.15
C LYS A 386 -5.22 -0.02 37.71
N PHE A 387 -4.50 1.09 37.63
CA PHE A 387 -3.08 1.09 37.29
C PHE A 387 -2.25 0.30 38.33
N SER A 388 -2.54 0.46 39.61
CA SER A 388 -1.89 -0.27 40.70
C SER A 388 -2.16 -1.78 40.59
N SER A 389 -3.41 -2.17 40.36
CA SER A 389 -3.83 -3.55 40.15
C SER A 389 -3.16 -4.20 38.95
N VAL A 390 -3.13 -3.50 37.79
CA VAL A 390 -2.44 -4.01 36.57
C VAL A 390 -0.92 -4.12 36.76
N LYS A 391 -0.32 -3.15 37.47
CA LYS A 391 1.09 -3.17 37.80
C LYS A 391 1.46 -4.37 38.68
N GLU A 392 0.63 -4.66 39.68
CA GLU A 392 0.80 -5.81 40.56
C GLU A 392 0.66 -7.15 39.79
N ARG A 393 -0.40 -7.29 38.99
CA ARG A 393 -0.59 -8.47 38.10
C ARG A 393 0.58 -8.68 37.16
N THR A 394 1.07 -7.61 36.54
CA THR A 394 2.23 -7.67 35.64
C THR A 394 3.50 -8.10 36.38
N SER A 395 3.71 -7.56 37.59
CA SER A 395 4.83 -7.95 38.45
C SER A 395 4.77 -9.43 38.83
N ASN A 396 3.57 -9.90 39.23
CA ASN A 396 3.36 -11.30 39.61
C ASN A 396 3.54 -12.26 38.41
N SER A 397 3.00 -11.91 37.24
CA SER A 397 3.20 -12.68 36.03
C SER A 397 4.68 -12.73 35.60
N ARG A 398 5.41 -11.63 35.78
CA ARG A 398 6.86 -11.57 35.49
C ARG A 398 7.67 -12.43 36.46
N LYS A 399 7.29 -12.47 37.74
CA LYS A 399 7.90 -13.38 38.73
C LYS A 399 7.67 -14.84 38.35
N GLN A 400 6.43 -15.24 38.06
CA GLN A 400 6.09 -16.57 37.60
C GLN A 400 6.86 -16.98 36.34
N LEU A 401 6.95 -16.08 35.34
CA LEU A 401 7.72 -16.33 34.13
C LEU A 401 9.22 -16.59 34.42
N ASN A 402 9.78 -15.81 35.34
CA ASN A 402 11.17 -16.01 35.75
C ASN A 402 11.37 -17.35 36.50
N GLU A 403 10.44 -17.74 37.38
CA GLU A 403 10.45 -19.02 38.08
C GLU A 403 10.36 -20.19 37.09
N TYR A 404 9.42 -20.13 36.10
CA TYR A 404 9.33 -21.12 35.03
C TYR A 404 10.59 -21.18 34.18
N SER A 405 11.17 -20.04 33.85
CA SER A 405 12.43 -19.96 33.08
C SER A 405 13.61 -20.56 33.85
N CYS A 406 13.69 -20.30 35.18
CA CYS A 406 14.72 -20.89 36.03
C CYS A 406 14.50 -22.39 36.20
N ALA A 407 13.27 -22.85 36.41
CA ALA A 407 12.94 -24.27 36.51
C ALA A 407 13.28 -25.03 35.21
N MET A 408 12.93 -24.47 34.06
CA MET A 408 13.31 -25.03 32.75
C MET A 408 14.84 -25.10 32.58
N LYS A 409 15.57 -24.04 32.91
CA LYS A 409 17.03 -24.05 32.81
C LYS A 409 17.67 -25.10 33.74
N SER A 410 17.11 -25.30 34.95
CA SER A 410 17.58 -26.35 35.87
C SER A 410 17.27 -27.75 35.36
N HIS A 411 16.12 -27.95 34.76
CA HIS A 411 15.71 -29.23 34.16
C HIS A 411 16.62 -29.59 32.97
N PHE A 412 16.89 -28.62 32.09
CA PHE A 412 17.82 -28.82 30.96
C PHE A 412 19.29 -29.05 31.41
N ARG A 413 19.75 -28.44 32.51
CA ARG A 413 21.06 -28.76 33.08
C ARG A 413 21.17 -30.19 33.59
N LYS A 414 20.08 -30.73 34.16
CA LYS A 414 20.05 -32.15 34.61
C LYS A 414 20.06 -33.12 33.42
N PHE A 415 19.40 -32.80 32.30
CA PHE A 415 19.43 -33.64 31.08
C PHE A 415 20.73 -33.47 30.27
N GLY A 416 21.32 -32.27 30.25
CA GLY A 416 22.53 -31.99 29.48
C GLY A 416 23.81 -32.67 30.01
N ASN A 417 23.78 -33.17 31.24
CA ASN A 417 24.89 -33.95 31.82
C ASN A 417 24.84 -35.44 31.49
N GLN A 418 23.81 -35.92 30.81
CA GLN A 418 23.62 -37.35 30.46
C GLN A 418 23.82 -37.68 28.97
N SER A 419 24.03 -36.69 28.08
CA SER A 419 24.28 -36.94 26.66
C SER A 419 25.44 -36.13 26.12
N SER A 420 26.51 -36.83 25.73
CA SER A 420 27.65 -36.26 25.02
C SER A 420 27.26 -35.74 23.62
N GLY A 421 27.49 -34.46 23.41
CA GLY A 421 28.09 -33.89 22.23
C GLY A 421 27.39 -33.95 20.89
N THR A 422 26.15 -33.61 20.62
CA THR A 422 25.68 -33.22 19.28
C THR A 422 24.33 -32.51 19.28
N TRP A 423 23.67 -32.37 20.41
CA TRP A 423 22.29 -31.82 20.49
C TRP A 423 22.19 -30.36 20.99
N LYS A 424 23.35 -29.70 21.27
CA LYS A 424 23.31 -28.35 21.88
C LYS A 424 22.84 -27.23 20.95
N SER A 425 22.98 -27.37 19.65
CA SER A 425 22.60 -26.32 18.71
C SER A 425 21.11 -26.33 18.35
N SER A 426 20.49 -27.49 18.30
CA SER A 426 19.06 -27.61 17.90
C SER A 426 18.08 -27.29 19.04
N ILE A 427 18.49 -27.43 20.29
CA ILE A 427 17.63 -27.16 21.45
C ILE A 427 17.59 -25.67 21.80
N LEU A 428 18.64 -24.91 21.50
CA LEU A 428 18.65 -23.46 21.72
C LEU A 428 17.68 -22.72 20.78
N CYS A 429 17.51 -23.22 19.57
CA CYS A 429 16.53 -22.70 18.61
C CYS A 429 15.06 -22.96 19.02
N LEU A 430 14.78 -24.08 19.67
CA LEU A 430 13.41 -24.45 20.09
C LEU A 430 12.93 -23.71 21.35
N ILE A 431 13.85 -23.14 22.14
CA ILE A 431 13.51 -22.42 23.38
C ILE A 431 13.23 -20.92 23.11
N THR A 432 13.73 -20.38 22.01
CA THR A 432 13.51 -18.97 21.66
C THR A 432 12.26 -18.74 20.80
N TYR A 433 11.65 -19.78 20.24
CA TYR A 433 10.55 -19.65 19.27
C TYR A 433 9.11 -19.69 19.80
N PRO A 434 8.76 -20.27 20.96
CA PRO A 434 7.34 -20.33 21.38
C PRO A 434 6.80 -19.07 22.09
N PHE A 435 7.62 -18.05 22.37
CA PHE A 435 7.19 -16.89 23.18
C PHE A 435 6.83 -15.65 22.36
N LEU A 436 6.78 -15.75 21.03
CA LEU A 436 6.41 -14.65 20.13
C LEU A 436 4.96 -14.71 19.59
N LEU A 437 4.15 -15.68 20.00
CA LEU A 437 2.75 -15.80 19.61
C LEU A 437 1.81 -15.62 20.82
N GLY A 438 1.72 -14.43 21.32
CA GLY A 438 0.75 -14.08 22.35
C GLY A 438 0.79 -12.59 22.65
N TYR A 439 -0.05 -11.82 21.95
CA TYR A 439 -0.58 -10.53 22.35
C TYR A 439 0.26 -9.79 23.42
N TRP A 440 1.13 -8.86 22.97
CA TRP A 440 1.40 -7.60 23.67
C TRP A 440 2.31 -6.71 22.82
N SER A 441 1.83 -5.53 22.56
CA SER A 441 2.50 -4.32 22.08
C SER A 441 4.02 -4.35 22.12
N ARG A 442 4.63 -4.24 20.94
CA ARG A 442 6.07 -4.03 20.78
C ARG A 442 6.52 -2.78 21.54
N PRO A 443 7.50 -2.85 22.42
CA PRO A 443 8.22 -1.66 22.82
C PRO A 443 8.95 -1.14 21.58
N CYS A 444 8.73 0.15 21.29
CA CYS A 444 9.41 0.90 20.24
C CYS A 444 10.94 0.73 20.39
N ARG A 445 11.56 -0.12 19.56
CA ARG A 445 13.02 -0.13 19.38
C ARG A 445 13.40 1.02 18.46
N ILE A 446 13.34 2.23 18.99
CA ILE A 446 13.95 3.39 18.34
C ILE A 446 14.53 4.25 19.47
N CYS A 447 15.66 3.82 19.99
CA CYS A 447 16.69 4.62 20.65
C CYS A 447 17.73 3.65 21.22
N GLY A 448 18.79 3.44 20.48
CA GLY A 448 19.94 2.64 20.96
C GLY A 448 20.94 2.41 19.85
N ALA A 449 22.00 3.26 19.88
CA ALA A 449 23.22 3.35 19.11
C ALA A 449 23.06 3.85 17.67
#